data_1bbecaa8a72e1a8fe6c50046ee80eff6
#
_entry.id   1bbecaa8a72e1a8fe6c50046ee80eff6
#
_cell.length_a   1.000
_cell.length_b   1.000
_cell.length_c   1.000
_cell.angle_alpha   90.00
_cell.angle_beta   90.00
_cell.angle_gamma   90.00
#
_symmetry.space_group_name_H-M   'P 1'
#
loop_
_entity.id
_entity.type
_entity.pdbx_description
1 polymer ?
#
loop_
_entity_poly.entity_id
_entity_poly.type
_entity_poly.pdbx_seq_one_letter_code
_entity_poly.pdbx_strand_id
1 'polypeptide(L)'
;MSSIPAELKYTKEHEWIAATANPEIFRIGITDFAQGALGDIVYIQLPKIGESVTAEKVCGEVESTKSVSEIYAPLTGKIVAVNSGLDKTPEVINSDPYGSGWIAEIEISGGLADAPGLLSAPDYEQLTA
;
A
#
# COMPACT_ATOMS: atom_id res chain seq x y z
N MET A 1 8.65 9.22 15.34
CA MET A 1 9.20 8.44 14.24
C MET A 1 8.18 7.46 13.71
N SER A 2 8.19 7.29 12.41
CA SER A 2 7.29 6.32 11.77
C SER A 2 7.79 4.89 11.98
N SER A 3 6.86 3.95 12.08
CA SER A 3 7.18 2.53 12.13
C SER A 3 7.52 2.03 10.73
N ILE A 4 8.59 1.25 10.61
CA ILE A 4 9.05 0.69 9.33
C ILE A 4 9.38 -0.80 9.56
N PRO A 5 8.36 -1.68 9.46
CA PRO A 5 8.59 -3.12 9.67
C PRO A 5 9.68 -3.68 8.75
N ALA A 6 10.59 -4.44 9.32
CA ALA A 6 11.78 -4.94 8.60
C ALA A 6 11.45 -6.01 7.56
N GLU A 7 10.36 -6.72 7.73
CA GLU A 7 9.98 -7.84 6.87
C GLU A 7 9.23 -7.41 5.61
N LEU A 8 8.88 -6.12 5.50
CA LEU A 8 8.15 -5.60 4.34
C LEU A 8 9.07 -5.02 3.30
N LYS A 9 8.53 -4.82 2.10
CA LYS A 9 9.17 -4.02 1.06
C LYS A 9 8.40 -2.71 0.91
N TYR A 10 9.04 -1.72 0.32
CA TYR A 10 8.49 -0.37 0.26
C TYR A 10 8.71 0.25 -1.11
N THR A 11 7.94 1.31 -1.41
CA THR A 11 8.15 2.10 -2.61
C THR A 11 8.48 3.55 -2.21
N LYS A 12 9.05 4.29 -3.15
CA LYS A 12 9.33 5.71 -2.92
C LYS A 12 8.05 6.54 -2.84
N GLU A 13 6.92 5.97 -3.25
CA GLU A 13 5.59 6.60 -3.16
C GLU A 13 4.92 6.30 -1.83
N HIS A 14 5.63 5.64 -0.89
CA HIS A 14 5.16 5.36 0.46
C HIS A 14 4.07 4.30 0.54
N GLU A 15 4.17 3.27 -0.30
CA GLU A 15 3.37 2.06 -0.15
C GLU A 15 4.23 0.94 0.40
N TRP A 16 3.59 -0.01 1.09
CA TRP A 16 4.28 -1.20 1.58
C TRP A 16 3.73 -2.45 0.89
N ILE A 17 4.56 -3.49 0.84
CA ILE A 17 4.23 -4.78 0.22
C ILE A 17 4.56 -5.88 1.20
N ALA A 18 3.59 -6.76 1.45
CA ALA A 18 3.75 -7.90 2.35
C ALA A 18 3.48 -9.21 1.62
N ALA A 19 4.28 -10.24 1.94
CA ALA A 19 4.03 -11.57 1.44
C ALA A 19 2.77 -12.16 2.08
N THR A 20 2.09 -13.04 1.35
CA THR A 20 0.94 -13.78 1.87
C THR A 20 1.25 -15.27 1.83
N ALA A 21 0.28 -16.11 2.24
CA ALA A 21 0.44 -17.56 2.17
C ALA A 21 0.61 -18.05 0.73
N ASN A 22 0.12 -17.29 -0.25
CA ASN A 22 0.30 -17.60 -1.67
C ASN A 22 1.50 -16.81 -2.20
N PRO A 23 2.56 -17.47 -2.73
CA PRO A 23 3.77 -16.77 -3.18
C PRO A 23 3.57 -15.85 -4.37
N GLU A 24 2.42 -15.91 -5.04
CA GLU A 24 2.11 -15.02 -6.15
C GLU A 24 1.21 -13.85 -5.76
N ILE A 25 0.72 -13.82 -4.52
CA ILE A 25 -0.19 -12.77 -4.05
C ILE A 25 0.49 -11.96 -2.95
N PHE A 26 0.47 -10.64 -3.10
CA PHE A 26 1.07 -9.71 -2.15
C PHE A 26 0.04 -8.70 -1.68
N ARG A 27 0.08 -8.41 -0.39
CA ARG A 27 -0.82 -7.44 0.23
C ARG A 27 -0.14 -6.09 0.22
N ILE A 28 -0.90 -5.03 -0.05
CA ILE A 28 -0.36 -3.68 -0.12
C ILE A 28 -1.16 -2.72 0.75
N GLY A 29 -0.50 -1.63 1.12
CA GLY A 29 -1.13 -0.52 1.82
C GLY A 29 -0.21 0.69 1.80
N ILE A 30 -0.58 1.74 2.52
CA ILE A 30 0.29 2.91 2.68
C ILE A 30 1.03 2.82 4.01
N THR A 31 2.21 3.43 4.06
CA THR A 31 3.07 3.34 5.24
C THR A 31 2.59 4.23 6.39
N ASP A 32 3.15 3.98 7.57
CA ASP A 32 2.90 4.84 8.73
C ASP A 32 3.34 6.27 8.45
N PHE A 33 4.46 6.46 7.75
CA PHE A 33 4.92 7.77 7.33
C PHE A 33 3.87 8.46 6.47
N ALA A 34 3.29 7.75 5.50
CA ALA A 34 2.30 8.31 4.60
C ALA A 34 1.03 8.75 5.33
N GLN A 35 0.51 7.90 6.22
CA GLN A 35 -0.71 8.26 6.94
C GLN A 35 -0.47 9.45 7.88
N GLY A 36 0.73 9.52 8.49
CA GLY A 36 1.08 10.63 9.35
C GLY A 36 1.17 11.95 8.59
N ALA A 37 1.72 11.91 7.38
CA ALA A 37 1.84 13.08 6.53
C ALA A 37 0.46 13.55 6.02
N LEU A 38 -0.44 12.60 5.75
CA LEU A 38 -1.79 12.92 5.27
C LEU A 38 -2.71 13.46 6.37
N GLY A 39 -2.54 12.97 7.60
CA GLY A 39 -3.46 13.27 8.68
C GLY A 39 -4.65 12.31 8.68
N ASP A 40 -5.75 12.73 9.32
CA ASP A 40 -6.91 11.85 9.49
C ASP A 40 -7.53 11.47 8.14
N ILE A 41 -7.53 10.17 7.86
CA ILE A 41 -8.09 9.62 6.63
C ILE A 41 -9.62 9.56 6.77
N VAL A 42 -10.32 10.16 5.80
CA VAL A 42 -11.77 10.24 5.83
C VAL A 42 -12.45 9.47 4.69
N TYR A 43 -11.70 9.12 3.65
CA TYR A 43 -12.25 8.39 2.53
C TYR A 43 -11.13 7.69 1.77
N ILE A 44 -11.43 6.53 1.21
CA ILE A 44 -10.51 5.82 0.32
C ILE A 44 -11.29 5.27 -0.87
N GLN A 45 -10.73 5.48 -2.07
CA GLN A 45 -11.23 4.86 -3.27
C GLN A 45 -10.37 3.63 -3.53
N LEU A 46 -10.94 2.47 -3.27
CA LEU A 46 -10.24 1.19 -3.43
C LEU A 46 -10.16 0.80 -4.91
N PRO A 47 -9.11 0.08 -5.32
CA PRO A 47 -9.11 -0.54 -6.64
C PRO A 47 -10.22 -1.60 -6.71
N LYS A 48 -10.54 -2.06 -7.91
CA LYS A 48 -11.60 -3.04 -8.11
C LYS A 48 -11.02 -4.44 -8.30
N ILE A 49 -11.66 -5.42 -7.68
CA ILE A 49 -11.29 -6.82 -7.87
C ILE A 49 -11.40 -7.16 -9.36
N GLY A 50 -10.37 -7.80 -9.89
CA GLY A 50 -10.30 -8.15 -11.31
C GLY A 50 -9.61 -7.11 -12.18
N GLU A 51 -9.35 -5.93 -11.64
CA GLU A 51 -8.67 -4.87 -12.37
C GLU A 51 -7.18 -5.18 -12.52
N SER A 52 -6.65 -4.93 -13.71
CA SER A 52 -5.21 -5.02 -13.93
C SER A 52 -4.56 -3.71 -13.52
N VAL A 53 -3.46 -3.79 -12.80
CA VAL A 53 -2.70 -2.61 -12.36
C VAL A 53 -1.27 -2.71 -12.86
N THR A 54 -0.68 -1.54 -13.09
CA THR A 54 0.70 -1.44 -13.57
C THR A 54 1.51 -0.67 -12.54
N ALA A 55 2.69 -1.18 -12.21
CA ALA A 55 3.58 -0.54 -11.24
C ALA A 55 3.79 0.93 -11.60
N GLU A 56 3.73 1.78 -10.57
CA GLU A 56 3.89 3.23 -10.67
C GLU A 56 2.72 3.98 -11.32
N LYS A 57 1.63 3.28 -11.65
CA LYS A 57 0.41 3.91 -12.14
C LYS A 57 -0.62 3.97 -11.02
N VAL A 58 -1.50 4.95 -11.07
CA VAL A 58 -2.53 5.15 -10.05
C VAL A 58 -3.47 3.95 -10.02
N CYS A 59 -3.71 3.39 -8.83
CA CYS A 59 -4.66 2.30 -8.65
C CYS A 59 -5.78 2.65 -7.66
N GLY A 60 -5.65 3.77 -6.95
CA GLY A 60 -6.66 4.20 -5.99
C GLY A 60 -6.37 5.61 -5.51
N GLU A 61 -7.14 6.05 -4.51
CA GLU A 61 -7.03 7.41 -4.00
C GLU A 61 -7.41 7.41 -2.52
N VAL A 62 -6.71 8.22 -1.74
CA VAL A 62 -7.01 8.38 -0.32
C VAL A 62 -7.23 9.85 -0.01
N GLU A 63 -8.30 10.15 0.74
CA GLU A 63 -8.67 11.50 1.12
C GLU A 63 -8.53 11.69 2.61
N SER A 64 -7.87 12.77 3.00
CA SER A 64 -7.75 13.14 4.40
C SER A 64 -8.41 14.49 4.64
N THR A 65 -8.42 14.91 5.89
CA THR A 65 -8.95 16.25 6.25
C THR A 65 -8.13 17.38 5.65
N LYS A 66 -6.91 17.10 5.20
CA LYS A 66 -6.00 18.12 4.65
C LYS A 66 -5.88 18.09 3.13
N SER A 67 -5.94 16.90 2.53
CA SER A 67 -5.60 16.76 1.12
C SER A 67 -6.10 15.44 0.53
N VAL A 68 -5.96 15.32 -0.79
CA VAL A 68 -6.25 14.09 -1.53
C VAL A 68 -4.91 13.60 -2.09
N SER A 69 -4.65 12.30 -1.97
CA SER A 69 -3.42 11.69 -2.48
C SER A 69 -3.75 10.48 -3.33
N GLU A 70 -3.04 10.32 -4.42
CA GLU A 70 -3.19 9.14 -5.28
C GLU A 70 -2.40 7.98 -4.70
N ILE A 71 -2.92 6.77 -4.88
CA ILE A 71 -2.22 5.54 -4.49
C ILE A 71 -1.69 4.92 -5.78
N TYR A 72 -0.37 4.73 -5.84
CA TYR A 72 0.27 4.12 -7.00
C TYR A 72 0.44 2.63 -6.76
N ALA A 73 0.16 1.82 -7.78
CA ALA A 73 0.36 0.39 -7.65
C ALA A 73 1.85 0.11 -7.46
N PRO A 74 2.24 -0.62 -6.42
CA PRO A 74 3.66 -0.94 -6.23
C PRO A 74 4.12 -2.08 -7.12
N LEU A 75 3.18 -2.84 -7.69
CA LEU A 75 3.45 -4.03 -8.48
C LEU A 75 2.55 -4.06 -9.70
N THR A 76 3.02 -4.73 -10.76
CA THR A 76 2.20 -4.99 -11.93
C THR A 76 1.51 -6.33 -11.75
N GLY A 77 0.19 -6.36 -11.87
CA GLY A 77 -0.56 -7.59 -11.68
C GLY A 77 -2.05 -7.33 -11.71
N LYS A 78 -2.79 -8.22 -11.03
CA LYS A 78 -4.24 -8.17 -11.00
C LYS A 78 -4.73 -8.06 -9.56
N ILE A 79 -5.70 -7.21 -9.33
CA ILE A 79 -6.32 -7.07 -8.01
C ILE A 79 -7.19 -8.31 -7.75
N VAL A 80 -6.87 -9.05 -6.70
CA VAL A 80 -7.61 -10.25 -6.33
C VAL A 80 -8.41 -10.10 -5.04
N ALA A 81 -8.10 -9.08 -4.24
CA ALA A 81 -8.83 -8.79 -3.02
C ALA A 81 -8.69 -7.32 -2.66
N VAL A 82 -9.71 -6.76 -2.00
CA VAL A 82 -9.65 -5.40 -1.45
C VAL A 82 -10.21 -5.44 -0.03
N ASN A 83 -9.74 -4.52 0.80
CA ASN A 83 -10.21 -4.40 2.18
C ASN A 83 -11.46 -3.52 2.21
N SER A 84 -12.60 -4.13 1.93
CA SER A 84 -13.88 -3.39 1.83
C SER A 84 -14.31 -2.76 3.14
N GLY A 85 -13.79 -3.21 4.27
CA GLY A 85 -14.07 -2.58 5.57
C GLY A 85 -13.64 -1.12 5.63
N LEU A 86 -12.66 -0.73 4.81
CA LEU A 86 -12.19 0.65 4.77
C LEU A 86 -13.23 1.64 4.24
N ASP A 87 -14.23 1.16 3.50
CA ASP A 87 -15.32 2.02 3.04
C ASP A 87 -16.12 2.60 4.20
N LYS A 88 -16.22 1.87 5.30
CA LYS A 88 -16.94 2.30 6.48
C LYS A 88 -16.04 2.92 7.53
N THR A 89 -14.80 2.44 7.64
CA THR A 89 -13.86 2.88 8.68
C THR A 89 -12.49 3.18 8.08
N PRO A 90 -12.40 4.19 7.19
CA PRO A 90 -11.11 4.52 6.56
C PRO A 90 -10.04 4.95 7.56
N GLU A 91 -10.43 5.44 8.73
CA GLU A 91 -9.49 5.86 9.78
C GLU A 91 -8.68 4.72 10.37
N VAL A 92 -8.99 3.47 10.06
CA VAL A 92 -8.17 2.32 10.44
C VAL A 92 -6.79 2.40 9.80
N ILE A 93 -6.70 3.06 8.65
CA ILE A 93 -5.40 3.29 8.01
C ILE A 93 -4.48 4.09 8.92
N ASN A 94 -5.03 5.05 9.67
CA ASN A 94 -4.25 5.84 10.63
C ASN A 94 -3.82 5.03 11.84
N SER A 95 -4.71 4.19 12.36
CA SER A 95 -4.45 3.47 13.61
C SER A 95 -3.65 2.19 13.41
N ASP A 96 -3.76 1.56 12.24
CA ASP A 96 -3.12 0.27 11.99
C ASP A 96 -2.76 0.10 10.51
N PRO A 97 -1.85 0.94 9.98
CA PRO A 97 -1.57 0.96 8.54
C PRO A 97 -0.98 -0.35 8.00
N TYR A 98 -0.28 -1.12 8.83
CA TYR A 98 0.36 -2.36 8.39
C TYR A 98 -0.48 -3.60 8.69
N GLY A 99 -1.57 -3.46 9.40
CA GLY A 99 -2.46 -4.57 9.76
C GLY A 99 -3.84 -4.36 9.17
N SER A 100 -4.81 -4.01 10.02
CA SER A 100 -6.21 -3.87 9.59
C SER A 100 -6.43 -2.80 8.53
N GLY A 101 -5.47 -1.89 8.36
CA GLY A 101 -5.54 -0.83 7.35
C GLY A 101 -4.98 -1.22 5.98
N TRP A 102 -4.76 -2.50 5.72
CA TRP A 102 -4.31 -2.92 4.39
C TRP A 102 -5.34 -2.52 3.32
N ILE A 103 -4.88 -2.31 2.09
CA ILE A 103 -5.75 -1.76 1.03
C ILE A 103 -6.20 -2.83 0.05
N ALA A 104 -5.26 -3.61 -0.51
CA ALA A 104 -5.60 -4.56 -1.56
C ALA A 104 -4.58 -5.69 -1.60
N GLU A 105 -4.91 -6.75 -2.35
CA GLU A 105 -3.96 -7.82 -2.66
C GLU A 105 -3.83 -7.92 -4.18
N ILE A 106 -2.59 -8.05 -4.63
CA ILE A 106 -2.25 -8.11 -6.06
C ILE A 106 -1.62 -9.46 -6.36
N GLU A 107 -2.15 -10.13 -7.38
CA GLU A 107 -1.56 -11.34 -7.89
C GLU A 107 -0.56 -10.99 -8.99
N ILE A 108 0.67 -11.44 -8.84
CA ILE A 108 1.72 -11.21 -9.84
C ILE A 108 2.26 -12.53 -10.33
N SER A 109 2.87 -12.53 -11.52
CA SER A 109 3.58 -13.71 -12.01
C SER A 109 5.06 -13.46 -11.83
N GLY A 110 5.80 -14.42 -11.28
CA GLY A 110 7.25 -14.34 -11.19
C GLY A 110 7.85 -13.86 -9.86
N GLY A 111 7.07 -13.38 -8.93
CA GLY A 111 7.55 -12.97 -7.61
C GLY A 111 8.20 -11.60 -7.56
N LEU A 112 8.57 -11.18 -6.35
CA LEU A 112 9.08 -9.82 -6.09
C LEU A 112 10.47 -9.55 -6.65
N ALA A 113 11.25 -10.58 -6.90
CA ALA A 113 12.63 -10.39 -7.39
C ALA A 113 12.67 -9.63 -8.71
N ASP A 114 11.62 -9.75 -9.51
CA ASP A 114 11.55 -9.10 -10.82
C ASP A 114 10.84 -7.74 -10.76
N ALA A 115 10.35 -7.31 -9.60
CA ALA A 115 9.63 -6.06 -9.47
C ALA A 115 10.64 -4.90 -9.32
N PRO A 116 10.59 -3.88 -10.20
CA PRO A 116 11.53 -2.76 -10.10
C PRO A 116 11.11 -1.77 -9.01
N GLY A 117 12.09 -1.06 -8.48
CA GLY A 117 11.83 0.07 -7.61
C GLY A 117 11.45 -0.25 -6.17
N LEU A 118 11.52 -1.52 -5.76
CA LEU A 118 11.20 -1.87 -4.38
C LEU A 118 12.38 -1.58 -3.45
N LEU A 119 12.07 -1.05 -2.28
CA LEU A 119 13.05 -0.67 -1.27
C LEU A 119 12.95 -1.62 -0.08
N SER A 120 14.11 -1.91 0.51
CA SER A 120 14.16 -2.59 1.81
C SER A 120 13.77 -1.59 2.91
N ALA A 121 13.53 -2.09 4.13
CA ALA A 121 13.24 -1.21 5.26
C ALA A 121 14.37 -0.20 5.53
N PRO A 122 15.66 -0.61 5.55
CA PRO A 122 16.73 0.36 5.72
C PRO A 122 16.79 1.42 4.63
N ASP A 123 16.56 1.04 3.37
CA ASP A 123 16.55 2.00 2.27
C ASP A 123 15.40 2.98 2.38
N TYR A 124 14.23 2.49 2.75
CA TYR A 124 13.07 3.34 2.94
C TYR A 124 13.26 4.28 4.13
N GLU A 125 13.89 3.79 5.19
CA GLU A 125 14.18 4.62 6.36
C GLU A 125 15.04 5.81 5.98
N GLN A 126 16.03 5.63 5.12
CA GLN A 126 16.86 6.73 4.63
C GLN A 126 16.06 7.73 3.83
N LEU A 127 15.12 7.26 3.04
CA LEU A 127 14.27 8.12 2.22
C LEU A 127 13.40 9.04 3.09
N THR A 128 12.96 8.55 4.24
CA THR A 128 12.04 9.28 5.12
C THR A 128 12.72 9.93 6.32
N ALA A 129 14.02 9.83 6.41
CA ALA A 129 14.79 10.38 7.53
C ALA A 129 14.83 11.91 7.51
#